data_9940221d2de246d8a33b5ba36ec8f244
#
_entry.id   9940221d2de246d8a33b5ba36ec8f244
#
_cell.length_a   1.000
_cell.length_b   1.000
_cell.length_c   1.000
_cell.angle_alpha   90.00
_cell.angle_beta   90.00
_cell.angle_gamma   90.00
#
_symmetry.space_group_name_H-M   'P 1'
#
loop_
_entity.id
_entity.type
_entity.pdbx_description
1 polymer ?
#
loop_
_entity_poly.entity_id
_entity_poly.type
_entity_poly.pdbx_seq_one_letter_code
_entity_poly.pdbx_strand_id
1 'polypeptide(L)'
;MATAIKKEHKSARPERGGQATLVEAIRQGIWEEMERDPTVFVIGEDVGVYGGAFKVTDGLLDEFGKGRVIDTPISEAAIVGAACGAGLMGLKAVAEFQFIDFISAGFDLLTNYAAKCRYRWGANIPAVFRGPCGSGVRSGPFHSLNAEAFFLNTAGLKIVEPSTARSEERRVGKECRSRWSPYH
;
A
#
# COMPACT_ATOMS: atom_id res chain seq x y z
N MET A 1 -4.71 -16.05 -37.44
CA MET A 1 -5.66 -15.07 -36.88
C MET A 1 -5.93 -15.45 -35.44
N ALA A 2 -5.31 -14.77 -34.49
CA ALA A 2 -5.53 -15.00 -33.07
C ALA A 2 -6.66 -14.05 -32.64
N THR A 3 -7.81 -14.63 -32.30
CA THR A 3 -8.97 -13.91 -31.81
C THR A 3 -8.64 -13.45 -30.39
N ALA A 4 -8.42 -12.14 -30.22
CA ALA A 4 -8.25 -11.53 -28.91
C ALA A 4 -9.56 -11.69 -28.14
N ILE A 5 -9.56 -12.53 -27.11
CA ILE A 5 -10.64 -12.60 -26.13
C ILE A 5 -10.58 -11.30 -25.32
N LYS A 6 -11.40 -10.32 -25.68
CA LYS A 6 -11.72 -9.20 -24.80
C LYS A 6 -12.45 -9.78 -23.59
N LYS A 7 -11.73 -10.01 -22.48
CA LYS A 7 -12.38 -10.14 -21.18
C LYS A 7 -13.02 -8.78 -20.88
N GLU A 8 -14.34 -8.70 -20.88
CA GLU A 8 -15.05 -7.61 -20.24
C GLU A 8 -14.70 -7.66 -18.75
N HIS A 9 -13.70 -6.88 -18.34
CA HIS A 9 -13.50 -6.57 -16.93
C HIS A 9 -14.68 -5.68 -16.51
N LYS A 10 -15.71 -6.27 -15.90
CA LYS A 10 -16.62 -5.49 -15.05
C LYS A 10 -15.75 -4.76 -14.03
N SER A 11 -15.96 -3.45 -13.90
CA SER A 11 -15.35 -2.63 -12.87
C SER A 11 -15.35 -3.40 -11.54
N ALA A 12 -14.16 -3.70 -11.02
CA ALA A 12 -13.98 -4.46 -9.79
C ALA A 12 -14.22 -3.61 -8.54
N ARG A 13 -14.99 -2.51 -8.69
CA ARG A 13 -15.34 -1.63 -7.56
C ARG A 13 -16.05 -2.44 -6.48
N PRO A 14 -15.52 -2.50 -5.24
CA PRO A 14 -16.15 -3.21 -4.15
C PRO A 14 -17.52 -2.62 -3.81
N GLU A 15 -18.51 -3.48 -3.55
CA GLU A 15 -19.82 -3.05 -3.10
C GLU A 15 -19.79 -2.60 -1.63
N ARG A 16 -20.41 -1.46 -1.33
CA ARG A 16 -20.50 -0.95 0.04
C ARG A 16 -21.57 -1.71 0.82
N GLY A 17 -21.23 -2.16 2.03
CA GLY A 17 -22.21 -2.60 3.04
C GLY A 17 -22.53 -4.09 3.08
N GLY A 18 -21.74 -4.97 2.44
CA GLY A 18 -21.84 -6.42 2.51
C GLY A 18 -20.82 -7.09 3.46
N GLN A 19 -20.87 -8.43 3.53
CA GLN A 19 -19.75 -9.20 4.06
C GLN A 19 -18.60 -9.13 3.06
N ALA A 20 -17.45 -8.58 3.48
CA ALA A 20 -16.26 -8.46 2.67
C ALA A 20 -15.14 -9.33 3.23
N THR A 21 -14.34 -9.90 2.35
CA THR A 21 -13.06 -10.50 2.71
C THR A 21 -12.07 -9.39 3.10
N LEU A 22 -10.98 -9.76 3.78
CA LEU A 22 -9.92 -8.81 4.12
C LEU A 22 -9.34 -8.13 2.86
N VAL A 23 -9.14 -8.89 1.78
CA VAL A 23 -8.65 -8.37 0.48
C VAL A 23 -9.59 -7.33 -0.11
N GLU A 24 -10.89 -7.61 -0.12
CA GLU A 24 -11.91 -6.68 -0.62
C GLU A 24 -12.00 -5.42 0.23
N ALA A 25 -11.91 -5.54 1.54
CA ALA A 25 -11.93 -4.38 2.45
C ALA A 25 -10.71 -3.47 2.26
N ILE A 26 -9.51 -4.05 2.06
CA ILE A 26 -8.29 -3.28 1.75
C ILE A 26 -8.45 -2.58 0.39
N ARG A 27 -8.89 -3.32 -0.63
CA ARG A 27 -9.15 -2.77 -1.98
C ARG A 27 -10.12 -1.61 -1.90
N GLN A 28 -11.24 -1.78 -1.22
CA GLN A 28 -12.24 -0.74 -1.04
C GLN A 28 -11.64 0.50 -0.36
N GLY A 29 -10.87 0.32 0.70
CA GLY A 29 -10.22 1.43 1.39
C GLY A 29 -9.26 2.22 0.49
N ILE A 30 -8.43 1.54 -0.31
CA ILE A 30 -7.54 2.18 -1.28
C ILE A 30 -8.36 2.92 -2.34
N TRP A 31 -9.38 2.27 -2.89
CA TRP A 31 -10.26 2.84 -3.90
C TRP A 31 -10.92 4.15 -3.44
N GLU A 32 -11.52 4.13 -2.26
CA GLU A 32 -12.19 5.30 -1.68
C GLU A 32 -11.23 6.45 -1.41
N GLU A 33 -10.01 6.17 -0.97
CA GLU A 33 -8.99 7.20 -0.77
C GLU A 33 -8.50 7.78 -2.10
N MET A 34 -8.35 6.96 -3.14
CA MET A 34 -7.98 7.42 -4.48
C MET A 34 -9.10 8.24 -5.15
N GLU A 35 -10.37 7.89 -4.93
CA GLU A 35 -11.50 8.72 -5.38
C GLU A 35 -11.53 10.07 -4.68
N ARG A 36 -11.30 10.06 -3.39
CA ARG A 36 -11.39 11.25 -2.54
C ARG A 36 -10.26 12.25 -2.76
N ASP A 37 -9.06 11.75 -3.02
CA ASP A 37 -7.85 12.56 -3.06
C ASP A 37 -7.00 12.24 -4.31
N PRO A 38 -6.88 13.18 -5.25
CA PRO A 38 -6.11 12.97 -6.49
C PRO A 38 -4.61 12.82 -6.25
N THR A 39 -4.09 13.16 -5.07
CA THR A 39 -2.68 13.00 -4.71
C THR A 39 -2.33 11.59 -4.23
N VAL A 40 -3.32 10.74 -3.96
CA VAL A 40 -3.12 9.34 -3.57
C VAL A 40 -2.80 8.51 -4.81
N PHE A 41 -1.76 7.70 -4.76
CA PHE A 41 -1.37 6.78 -5.82
C PHE A 41 -0.86 5.45 -5.24
N VAL A 42 -0.91 4.40 -6.05
CA VAL A 42 -0.40 3.07 -5.71
C VAL A 42 0.89 2.81 -6.48
N ILE A 43 1.90 2.26 -5.83
CA ILE A 43 3.17 1.88 -6.44
C ILE A 43 3.62 0.53 -5.88
N GLY A 44 4.11 -0.34 -6.72
CA GLY A 44 4.62 -1.66 -6.31
C GLY A 44 4.78 -2.60 -7.48
N GLU A 45 5.14 -3.83 -7.16
CA GLU A 45 5.33 -4.91 -8.11
C GLU A 45 3.97 -5.53 -8.46
N ASP A 46 3.68 -5.65 -9.77
CA ASP A 46 2.45 -6.26 -10.30
C ASP A 46 1.13 -5.61 -9.80
N VAL A 47 1.17 -4.38 -9.27
CA VAL A 47 0.00 -3.71 -8.72
C VAL A 47 -0.98 -3.20 -9.80
N GLY A 48 -0.52 -3.05 -11.03
CA GLY A 48 -1.31 -2.55 -12.16
C GLY A 48 -2.07 -3.66 -12.89
N VAL A 49 -1.49 -4.15 -14.00
CA VAL A 49 -2.16 -5.09 -14.90
C VAL A 49 -2.52 -6.41 -14.21
N TYR A 50 -1.67 -6.88 -13.32
CA TYR A 50 -1.91 -8.11 -12.59
C TYR A 50 -2.88 -7.93 -11.41
N GLY A 51 -3.01 -6.72 -10.86
CA GLY A 51 -3.92 -6.40 -9.75
C GLY A 51 -3.38 -6.81 -8.38
N GLY A 52 -2.06 -6.88 -8.23
CA GLY A 52 -1.38 -7.31 -7.01
C GLY A 52 -1.30 -8.82 -6.85
N ALA A 53 -0.31 -9.30 -6.12
CA ALA A 53 -0.10 -10.74 -5.89
C ALA A 53 -1.33 -11.42 -5.24
N PHE A 54 -2.05 -10.71 -4.41
CA PHE A 54 -3.27 -11.17 -3.72
C PHE A 54 -4.54 -10.44 -4.19
N LYS A 55 -4.50 -9.81 -5.36
CA LYS A 55 -5.65 -9.12 -5.98
C LYS A 55 -6.20 -7.93 -5.17
N VAL A 56 -5.37 -7.32 -4.33
CA VAL A 56 -5.78 -6.14 -3.56
C VAL A 56 -5.98 -4.91 -4.45
N THR A 57 -5.18 -4.78 -5.51
CA THR A 57 -5.21 -3.62 -6.42
C THR A 57 -5.95 -3.90 -7.74
N ASP A 58 -6.66 -5.03 -7.82
CA ASP A 58 -7.40 -5.42 -9.02
C ASP A 58 -8.45 -4.36 -9.41
N GLY A 59 -8.42 -3.95 -10.67
CA GLY A 59 -9.30 -2.92 -11.24
C GLY A 59 -8.87 -1.47 -11.00
N LEU A 60 -7.91 -1.20 -10.11
CA LEU A 60 -7.45 0.17 -9.85
C LEU A 60 -6.79 0.81 -11.09
N LEU A 61 -6.04 0.02 -11.86
CA LEU A 61 -5.39 0.54 -13.08
C LEU A 61 -6.41 1.01 -14.12
N ASP A 62 -7.50 0.25 -14.30
CA ASP A 62 -8.54 0.58 -15.26
C ASP A 62 -9.31 1.85 -14.87
N GLU A 63 -9.51 2.05 -13.56
CA GLU A 63 -10.23 3.23 -13.05
C GLU A 63 -9.36 4.48 -12.98
N PHE A 64 -8.16 4.38 -12.39
CA PHE A 64 -7.34 5.54 -12.07
C PHE A 64 -6.18 5.80 -13.05
N GLY A 65 -5.91 4.85 -13.93
CA GLY A 65 -4.90 4.96 -14.98
C GLY A 65 -3.46 4.83 -14.50
N LYS A 66 -2.55 4.72 -15.48
CA LYS A 66 -1.09 4.49 -15.27
C LYS A 66 -0.37 5.61 -14.52
N GLY A 67 -0.93 6.81 -14.46
CA GLY A 67 -0.36 7.91 -13.69
C GLY A 67 -0.55 7.78 -12.18
N ARG A 68 -1.48 6.93 -11.76
CA ARG A 68 -1.81 6.73 -10.34
C ARG A 68 -1.69 5.29 -9.86
N VAL A 69 -1.52 4.33 -10.76
CA VAL A 69 -1.23 2.92 -10.44
C VAL A 69 0.01 2.54 -11.22
N ILE A 70 1.12 2.41 -10.51
CA ILE A 70 2.47 2.35 -11.09
C ILE A 70 3.07 0.97 -10.80
N ASP A 71 3.19 0.15 -11.86
CA ASP A 71 3.96 -1.08 -11.81
C ASP A 71 5.46 -0.77 -11.79
N THR A 72 6.20 -1.44 -10.93
CA THR A 72 7.65 -1.35 -10.84
C THR A 72 8.31 -2.69 -11.17
N PRO A 73 9.58 -2.70 -11.58
CA PRO A 73 10.41 -3.89 -11.47
C PRO A 73 10.55 -4.33 -10.00
N ILE A 74 11.05 -5.55 -9.78
CA ILE A 74 11.42 -6.04 -8.43
C ILE A 74 12.54 -5.15 -7.89
N SER A 75 12.21 -4.25 -6.97
CA SER A 75 13.14 -3.24 -6.45
C SER A 75 12.59 -2.54 -5.20
N GLU A 76 12.41 -3.28 -4.13
CA GLU A 76 11.69 -2.81 -2.93
C GLU A 76 12.33 -1.57 -2.31
N ALA A 77 13.66 -1.49 -2.30
CA ALA A 77 14.36 -0.28 -1.83
C ALA A 77 14.00 0.96 -2.69
N ALA A 78 13.87 0.77 -4.01
CA ALA A 78 13.48 1.85 -4.92
C ALA A 78 12.01 2.24 -4.74
N ILE A 79 11.12 1.27 -4.48
CA ILE A 79 9.71 1.52 -4.17
C ILE A 79 9.59 2.38 -2.91
N VAL A 80 10.32 2.03 -1.84
CA VAL A 80 10.35 2.84 -0.61
C VAL A 80 10.89 4.24 -0.88
N GLY A 81 12.01 4.34 -1.61
CA GLY A 81 12.63 5.62 -1.96
C GLY A 81 11.71 6.51 -2.78
N ALA A 82 11.03 5.95 -3.79
CA ALA A 82 10.07 6.66 -4.62
C ALA A 82 8.86 7.15 -3.82
N ALA A 83 8.32 6.29 -2.94
CA ALA A 83 7.21 6.67 -2.05
C ALA A 83 7.60 7.80 -1.08
N CYS A 84 8.81 7.74 -0.51
CA CYS A 84 9.33 8.80 0.34
C CYS A 84 9.53 10.11 -0.42
N GLY A 85 10.16 10.05 -1.60
CA GLY A 85 10.39 11.22 -2.45
C GLY A 85 9.09 11.87 -2.91
N ALA A 86 8.12 11.07 -3.33
CA ALA A 86 6.79 11.53 -3.71
C ALA A 86 6.08 12.22 -2.52
N GLY A 87 6.23 11.67 -1.31
CA GLY A 87 5.70 12.27 -0.09
C GLY A 87 6.24 13.65 0.19
N LEU A 88 7.53 13.88 -0.03
CA LEU A 88 8.16 15.21 0.08
C LEU A 88 7.61 16.20 -0.95
N MET A 89 7.17 15.72 -2.10
CA MET A 89 6.55 16.53 -3.16
C MET A 89 5.03 16.71 -2.98
N GLY A 90 4.45 16.24 -1.87
CA GLY A 90 3.04 16.42 -1.53
C GLY A 90 2.12 15.30 -2.04
N LEU A 91 2.66 14.23 -2.63
CA LEU A 91 1.89 13.06 -3.01
C LEU A 91 1.77 12.06 -1.85
N LYS A 92 0.81 11.15 -1.94
CA LYS A 92 0.49 10.17 -0.90
C LYS A 92 0.56 8.76 -1.47
N ALA A 93 1.65 8.09 -1.21
CA ALA A 93 1.90 6.77 -1.73
C ALA A 93 1.25 5.66 -0.89
N VAL A 94 0.61 4.72 -1.57
CA VAL A 94 0.36 3.37 -1.06
C VAL A 94 1.35 2.45 -1.76
N ALA A 95 2.45 2.14 -1.07
CA ALA A 95 3.51 1.28 -1.57
C ALA A 95 3.22 -0.17 -1.16
N GLU A 96 3.01 -1.04 -2.15
CA GLU A 96 2.71 -2.45 -1.93
C GLU A 96 3.93 -3.32 -2.18
N PHE A 97 4.23 -4.19 -1.22
CA PHE A 97 5.15 -5.31 -1.36
C PHE A 97 4.37 -6.58 -1.64
N GLN A 98 4.88 -7.45 -2.49
CA GLN A 98 4.25 -8.76 -2.73
C GLN A 98 4.17 -9.59 -1.44
N PHE A 99 5.23 -9.53 -0.61
CA PHE A 99 5.30 -10.08 0.74
C PHE A 99 6.03 -9.09 1.64
N ILE A 100 5.57 -8.95 2.89
CA ILE A 100 6.16 -8.01 3.84
C ILE A 100 7.61 -8.39 4.23
N ASP A 101 8.02 -9.63 3.98
CA ASP A 101 9.38 -10.11 4.15
C ASP A 101 10.40 -9.20 3.47
N PHE A 102 10.07 -8.68 2.30
CA PHE A 102 10.96 -7.87 1.48
C PHE A 102 11.01 -6.39 1.88
N ILE A 103 10.22 -5.96 2.85
CA ILE A 103 10.31 -4.59 3.40
C ILE A 103 11.67 -4.32 4.01
N SER A 104 12.40 -5.38 4.40
CA SER A 104 13.76 -5.30 4.90
C SER A 104 14.75 -4.68 3.89
N ALA A 105 14.52 -4.80 2.59
CA ALA A 105 15.33 -4.15 1.57
C ALA A 105 15.25 -2.62 1.63
N GLY A 106 14.15 -2.06 2.16
CA GLY A 106 13.97 -0.62 2.38
C GLY A 106 14.20 -0.16 3.82
N PHE A 107 14.79 -1.01 4.69
CA PHE A 107 14.88 -0.76 6.12
C PHE A 107 15.50 0.59 6.49
N ASP A 108 16.63 0.95 5.90
CA ASP A 108 17.29 2.22 6.16
C ASP A 108 16.41 3.42 5.77
N LEU A 109 15.81 3.38 4.59
CA LEU A 109 14.91 4.43 4.12
C LEU A 109 13.68 4.60 5.02
N LEU A 110 13.17 3.52 5.58
CA LEU A 110 12.04 3.57 6.52
C LEU A 110 12.47 4.10 7.89
N THR A 111 13.55 3.56 8.46
CA THR A 111 13.95 3.83 9.86
C THR A 111 14.75 5.13 10.01
N ASN A 112 15.66 5.42 9.11
CA ASN A 112 16.54 6.59 9.19
C ASN A 112 16.03 7.78 8.39
N TYR A 113 15.20 7.56 7.38
CA TYR A 113 14.67 8.62 6.55
C TYR A 113 13.19 8.90 6.82
N ALA A 114 12.28 8.03 6.42
CA ALA A 114 10.84 8.28 6.54
C ALA A 114 10.40 8.57 7.98
N ALA A 115 10.86 7.76 8.94
CA ALA A 115 10.53 7.91 10.35
C ALA A 115 11.02 9.24 10.96
N LYS A 116 12.21 9.70 10.56
CA LYS A 116 12.90 10.82 11.20
C LYS A 116 12.78 12.15 10.45
N CYS A 117 12.27 12.14 9.23
CA CYS A 117 12.19 13.31 8.36
C CYS A 117 11.47 14.49 9.04
N ARG A 118 10.34 14.21 9.71
CA ARG A 118 9.57 15.24 10.40
C ARG A 118 10.34 15.86 11.56
N TYR A 119 11.01 15.05 12.35
CA TYR A 119 11.80 15.54 13.49
C TYR A 119 13.01 16.36 13.01
N ARG A 120 13.69 15.89 11.97
CA ARG A 120 14.94 16.49 11.50
C ARG A 120 14.73 17.76 10.68
N TRP A 121 13.72 17.77 9.80
CA TRP A 121 13.52 18.83 8.80
C TRP A 121 12.12 19.42 8.78
N GLY A 122 11.21 18.97 9.64
CA GLY A 122 9.80 19.38 9.60
C GLY A 122 9.01 18.80 8.41
N ALA A 123 9.63 17.95 7.59
CA ALA A 123 9.01 17.41 6.39
C ALA A 123 8.11 16.22 6.69
N ASN A 124 6.99 16.10 5.98
CA ASN A 124 6.07 14.97 6.08
C ASN A 124 6.31 13.98 4.95
N ILE A 125 6.23 12.70 5.27
CA ILE A 125 6.18 11.60 4.30
C ILE A 125 4.87 10.84 4.54
N PRO A 126 3.76 11.29 3.92
CA PRO A 126 2.46 10.65 4.06
C PRO A 126 2.38 9.41 3.15
N ALA A 127 3.09 8.35 3.52
CA ALA A 127 3.11 7.09 2.79
C ALA A 127 2.63 5.93 3.66
N VAL A 128 1.95 4.99 3.03
CA VAL A 128 1.58 3.69 3.59
C VAL A 128 2.43 2.64 2.91
N PHE A 129 3.15 1.85 3.69
CA PHE A 129 3.90 0.69 3.24
C PHE A 129 3.16 -0.56 3.70
N ARG A 130 2.72 -1.38 2.77
CA ARG A 130 1.90 -2.55 3.07
C ARG A 130 2.37 -3.81 2.34
N GLY A 131 2.09 -4.95 2.93
CA GLY A 131 2.29 -6.27 2.33
C GLY A 131 1.58 -7.33 3.16
N PRO A 132 1.27 -8.48 2.58
CA PRO A 132 0.78 -9.63 3.32
C PRO A 132 1.88 -10.15 4.25
N CYS A 133 1.49 -10.64 5.43
CA CYS A 133 2.38 -11.22 6.43
C CYS A 133 1.85 -12.56 6.94
N GLY A 134 2.72 -13.30 7.62
CA GLY A 134 2.35 -14.50 8.35
C GLY A 134 2.33 -15.79 7.52
N SER A 135 2.20 -16.91 8.23
CA SER A 135 2.36 -18.26 7.70
C SER A 135 1.13 -18.82 6.96
N GLY A 136 0.04 -18.08 6.89
CA GLY A 136 -1.23 -18.54 6.28
C GLY A 136 -1.11 -18.97 4.82
N VAL A 137 -0.21 -18.34 4.08
CA VAL A 137 0.06 -18.63 2.67
C VAL A 137 0.84 -19.94 2.47
N ARG A 138 1.52 -20.44 3.51
CA ARG A 138 2.35 -21.67 3.48
C ARG A 138 3.47 -21.64 2.42
N SER A 139 4.04 -20.47 2.18
CA SER A 139 5.08 -20.25 1.16
C SER A 139 6.51 -20.42 1.67
N GLY A 140 6.68 -21.04 2.83
CA GLY A 140 7.97 -21.31 3.46
C GLY A 140 8.58 -20.10 4.17
N PRO A 141 9.83 -20.20 4.67
CA PRO A 141 10.42 -19.22 5.59
C PRO A 141 10.73 -17.87 4.94
N PHE A 142 10.76 -17.77 3.61
CA PHE A 142 11.09 -16.54 2.90
C PHE A 142 9.85 -15.69 2.52
N HIS A 143 8.64 -16.19 2.82
CA HIS A 143 7.37 -15.54 2.45
C HIS A 143 6.33 -15.67 3.58
N SER A 144 6.77 -15.75 4.82
CA SER A 144 5.89 -15.98 5.97
C SER A 144 6.32 -15.19 7.21
N LEU A 145 7.14 -14.16 7.02
CA LEU A 145 7.64 -13.35 8.12
C LEU A 145 6.56 -12.38 8.62
N ASN A 146 6.59 -12.13 9.92
CA ASN A 146 5.96 -10.98 10.55
C ASN A 146 7.05 -9.95 10.84
N ALA A 147 7.09 -8.89 10.06
CA ALA A 147 8.19 -7.93 10.06
C ALA A 147 8.02 -6.78 11.08
N GLU A 148 6.90 -6.71 11.79
CA GLU A 148 6.56 -5.63 12.72
C GLU A 148 7.63 -5.43 13.80
N ALA A 149 8.23 -6.51 14.30
CA ALA A 149 9.25 -6.45 15.32
C ALA A 149 10.51 -5.66 14.92
N PHE A 150 10.82 -5.60 13.62
CA PHE A 150 11.96 -4.83 13.10
C PHE A 150 11.78 -3.32 13.26
N PHE A 151 10.53 -2.86 13.35
CA PHE A 151 10.19 -1.45 13.35
C PHE A 151 9.61 -0.93 14.67
N LEU A 152 9.32 -1.82 15.64
CA LEU A 152 8.70 -1.45 16.92
C LEU A 152 9.47 -0.38 17.69
N ASN A 153 10.81 -0.41 17.62
CA ASN A 153 11.67 0.56 18.30
C ASN A 153 11.98 1.81 17.45
N THR A 154 11.34 1.96 16.28
CA THR A 154 11.58 3.09 15.40
C THR A 154 10.55 4.18 15.67
N ALA A 155 10.94 5.23 16.40
CA ALA A 155 10.09 6.39 16.63
C ALA A 155 9.75 7.08 15.29
N GLY A 156 8.50 7.48 15.11
CA GLY A 156 8.00 8.14 13.89
C GLY A 156 7.26 7.23 12.91
N LEU A 157 7.32 5.91 13.10
CA LEU A 157 6.49 4.95 12.36
C LEU A 157 5.25 4.56 13.18
N LYS A 158 4.16 4.29 12.47
CA LYS A 158 2.99 3.59 13.01
C LYS A 158 2.92 2.22 12.35
N ILE A 159 2.83 1.18 13.18
CA ILE A 159 2.72 -0.20 12.73
C ILE A 159 1.29 -0.67 13.00
N VAL A 160 0.72 -1.33 12.02
CA VAL A 160 -0.65 -1.80 12.06
C VAL A 160 -0.72 -3.18 11.43
N GLU A 161 -1.23 -4.14 12.15
CA GLU A 161 -1.49 -5.50 11.69
C GLU A 161 -2.98 -5.82 11.85
N PRO A 162 -3.78 -5.54 10.83
CA PRO A 162 -5.21 -5.79 10.88
C PRO A 162 -5.51 -7.27 10.66
N SER A 163 -6.42 -7.81 11.45
CA SER A 163 -6.82 -9.21 11.40
C SER A 163 -8.24 -9.44 10.87
N THR A 164 -9.01 -8.37 10.68
CA THR A 164 -10.39 -8.46 10.19
C THR A 164 -10.71 -7.37 9.18
N ALA A 165 -11.64 -7.63 8.24
CA ALA A 165 -12.12 -6.66 7.26
C ALA A 165 -12.62 -5.36 7.92
N ARG A 166 -13.31 -5.45 9.05
CA ARG A 166 -13.82 -4.27 9.78
C ARG A 166 -12.72 -3.37 10.34
N SER A 167 -11.56 -3.91 10.68
CA SER A 167 -10.43 -3.09 11.13
C SER A 167 -9.80 -2.28 10.01
N GLU A 168 -9.85 -2.77 8.77
CA GLU A 168 -9.33 -2.07 7.60
C GLU A 168 -10.16 -0.86 7.19
N GLU A 169 -11.49 -0.97 7.11
CA GLU A 169 -12.37 0.15 6.78
C GLU A 169 -12.13 1.37 7.68
N ARG A 170 -11.82 1.11 8.96
CA ARG A 170 -11.57 2.19 9.94
C ARG A 170 -10.18 2.80 9.83
N ARG A 171 -9.18 2.05 9.35
CA ARG A 171 -7.76 2.44 9.40
C ARG A 171 -7.28 3.12 8.14
N VAL A 172 -7.62 2.62 6.97
CA VAL A 172 -7.27 3.30 5.71
C VAL A 172 -7.98 4.67 5.64
N GLY A 173 -9.24 4.75 6.07
CA GLY A 173 -9.99 6.02 6.03
C GLY A 173 -9.70 7.00 7.16
N LYS A 174 -9.52 6.55 8.41
CA LYS A 174 -9.39 7.45 9.57
C LYS A 174 -7.95 7.77 9.96
N GLU A 175 -7.03 6.83 9.92
CA GLU A 175 -5.65 7.07 10.33
C GLU A 175 -4.83 7.78 9.26
N CYS A 176 -5.13 7.55 8.00
CA CYS A 176 -4.62 8.40 6.94
C CYS A 176 -5.10 9.85 7.11
N ARG A 177 -6.37 10.07 7.47
CA ARG A 177 -6.90 11.43 7.73
C ARG A 177 -6.20 12.13 8.89
N SER A 178 -5.95 11.44 10.02
CA SER A 178 -5.31 12.04 11.19
C SER A 178 -3.83 12.36 10.99
N ARG A 179 -3.13 11.64 10.11
CA ARG A 179 -1.73 11.92 9.77
C ARG A 179 -1.57 13.04 8.76
N TRP A 180 -2.57 13.29 7.95
CA TRP A 180 -2.54 14.33 6.93
C TRP A 180 -3.05 15.69 7.43
N SER A 181 -3.50 15.75 8.66
CA SER A 181 -3.82 17.03 9.28
C SER A 181 -2.53 17.80 9.58
N PRO A 182 -2.39 19.04 9.14
CA PRO A 182 -1.20 19.87 9.42
C PRO A 182 -1.05 20.29 10.88
N TYR A 183 -1.98 19.89 11.77
CA TYR A 183 -2.08 20.38 13.15
C TYR A 183 -1.88 19.31 14.24
N HIS A 184 -1.17 18.21 13.94
CA HIS A 184 -0.75 17.26 15.01
C HIS A 184 0.70 16.86 14.86
#